data_8d69c27d5a947135a92858eb1999961b
#
_entry.id   8d69c27d5a947135a92858eb1999961b
#
_cell.length_a   1.000
_cell.length_b   1.000
_cell.length_c   1.000
_cell.angle_alpha   90.00
_cell.angle_beta   90.00
_cell.angle_gamma   90.00
#
_symmetry.space_group_name_H-M   'P 1'
#
loop_
_entity.id
_entity.type
_entity.pdbx_description
1 polymer ?
#
loop_
_entity_poly.entity_id
_entity_poly.type
_entity_poly.pdbx_seq_one_letter_code
_entity_poly.pdbx_strand_id
1 'polypeptide(L)'
;MWFLRKRRRRKLLAEPMPAVWRRTLQEHMVHFRMLGPQQREKLENKARIFVAETHWEGCGGLELNDRMRILIAANACLLVLENDATLFESVSSVLVYPAGVVVPEHHQGNGIVSGSTPIPGQARFNGPIILSWSDSIYASQHIGTRNVVLHEFAHALDMLNGTVNGTPPMRKGLH
;
A
#
# COMPACT_ATOMS: atom_id res chain seq x y z
N MET A 1 -15.60 6.58 -17.10
CA MET A 1 -14.49 6.65 -16.14
C MET A 1 -13.43 5.52 -16.28
N TRP A 2 -13.82 4.27 -16.43
CA TRP A 2 -12.89 3.13 -16.55
C TRP A 2 -11.89 3.25 -17.72
N PHE A 3 -12.33 3.65 -18.92
CA PHE A 3 -11.47 3.83 -20.10
C PHE A 3 -10.40 4.92 -19.91
N LEU A 4 -10.73 6.02 -19.25
CA LEU A 4 -9.78 7.10 -18.98
C LEU A 4 -8.68 6.64 -18.02
N ARG A 5 -9.04 5.87 -16.98
CA ARG A 5 -8.11 5.29 -16.01
C ARG A 5 -7.16 4.30 -16.70
N LYS A 6 -7.67 3.40 -17.53
CA LYS A 6 -6.85 2.45 -18.30
C LYS A 6 -5.88 3.16 -19.25
N ARG A 7 -6.35 4.23 -19.93
CA ARG A 7 -5.49 5.05 -20.81
C ARG A 7 -4.38 5.75 -20.00
N ARG A 8 -4.70 6.30 -18.84
CA ARG A 8 -3.73 6.97 -17.95
C ARG A 8 -2.66 5.98 -17.46
N ARG A 9 -3.07 4.80 -17.00
CA ARG A 9 -2.15 3.72 -16.58
C ARG A 9 -1.24 3.30 -17.73
N ARG A 10 -1.79 3.09 -18.92
CA ARG A 10 -1.00 2.74 -20.10
C ARG A 10 0.04 3.81 -20.46
N LYS A 11 -0.33 5.09 -20.38
CA LYS A 11 0.61 6.20 -20.61
C LYS A 11 1.71 6.23 -19.55
N LEU A 12 1.35 6.05 -18.28
CA LEU A 12 2.30 5.98 -17.17
C LEU A 12 3.32 4.84 -17.37
N LEU A 13 2.84 3.66 -17.78
CA LEU A 13 3.70 2.48 -17.96
C LEU A 13 4.47 2.47 -19.28
N ALA A 14 4.11 3.30 -20.26
CA ALA A 14 4.88 3.45 -21.50
C ALA A 14 6.25 4.11 -21.27
N GLU A 15 6.38 4.90 -20.22
CA GLU A 15 7.65 5.47 -19.81
C GLU A 15 8.39 4.49 -18.87
N PRO A 16 9.73 4.45 -18.92
CA PRO A 16 10.48 3.61 -17.99
C PRO A 16 10.30 4.11 -16.55
N MET A 17 10.44 3.20 -15.59
CA MET A 17 10.47 3.58 -14.19
C MET A 17 11.66 4.50 -13.93
N PRO A 18 11.48 5.61 -13.16
CA PRO A 18 12.59 6.46 -12.78
C PRO A 18 13.74 5.66 -12.15
N ALA A 19 14.96 5.86 -12.64
CA ALA A 19 16.12 5.09 -12.16
C ALA A 19 16.35 5.24 -10.65
N VAL A 20 16.05 6.41 -10.09
CA VAL A 20 16.16 6.67 -8.65
C VAL A 20 15.16 5.82 -7.85
N TRP A 21 13.95 5.58 -8.35
CA TRP A 21 12.97 4.72 -7.69
C TRP A 21 13.42 3.25 -7.68
N ARG A 22 13.89 2.76 -8.83
CA ARG A 22 14.43 1.39 -8.94
C ARG A 22 15.62 1.18 -7.99
N ARG A 23 16.54 2.14 -7.94
CA ARG A 23 17.67 2.11 -7.01
C ARG A 23 17.18 2.07 -5.57
N THR A 24 16.19 2.89 -5.20
CA THR A 24 15.60 2.91 -3.87
C THR A 24 15.05 1.53 -3.47
N LEU A 25 14.32 0.85 -4.37
CA LEU A 25 13.82 -0.49 -4.10
C LEU A 25 14.94 -1.51 -3.96
N GLN A 26 15.97 -1.45 -4.80
CA GLN A 26 17.13 -2.34 -4.72
C GLN A 26 17.93 -2.18 -3.42
N GLU A 27 18.11 -0.95 -2.96
CA GLU A 27 18.90 -0.65 -1.77
C GLU A 27 18.15 -0.87 -0.47
N HIS A 28 16.85 -0.59 -0.45
CA HIS A 28 16.07 -0.48 0.80
C HIS A 28 14.92 -1.46 0.94
N MET A 29 14.65 -2.31 -0.06
CA MET A 29 13.57 -3.29 0.02
C MET A 29 14.10 -4.71 -0.14
N VAL A 30 14.21 -5.41 0.98
CA VAL A 30 14.74 -6.79 1.01
C VAL A 30 13.93 -7.74 0.13
N HIS A 31 12.59 -7.65 0.19
CA HIS A 31 11.71 -8.49 -0.62
C HIS A 31 11.90 -8.27 -2.12
N PHE A 32 12.16 -7.02 -2.56
CA PHE A 32 12.42 -6.72 -3.97
C PHE A 32 13.66 -7.46 -4.49
N ARG A 33 14.71 -7.57 -3.67
CA ARG A 33 15.93 -8.29 -4.06
C ARG A 33 15.72 -9.80 -4.21
N MET A 34 14.72 -10.36 -3.52
CA MET A 34 14.40 -11.79 -3.59
C MET A 34 13.54 -12.17 -4.80
N LEU A 35 12.91 -11.19 -5.43
CA LEU A 35 12.04 -11.42 -6.60
C LEU A 35 12.85 -11.71 -7.85
N GLY A 36 12.33 -12.57 -8.72
CA GLY A 36 12.82 -12.77 -10.07
C GLY A 36 12.55 -11.55 -10.98
N PRO A 37 13.20 -11.47 -12.16
CA PRO A 37 13.08 -10.31 -13.05
C PRO A 37 11.63 -9.95 -13.43
N GLN A 38 10.81 -10.95 -13.77
CA GLN A 38 9.41 -10.74 -14.14
C GLN A 38 8.57 -10.22 -12.97
N GLN A 39 8.79 -10.75 -11.77
CA GLN A 39 8.09 -10.31 -10.58
C GLN A 39 8.49 -8.89 -10.16
N ARG A 40 9.77 -8.54 -10.32
CA ARG A 40 10.24 -7.15 -10.12
C ARG A 40 9.54 -6.19 -11.04
N GLU A 41 9.45 -6.50 -12.33
CA GLU A 41 8.75 -5.66 -13.30
C GLU A 41 7.27 -5.50 -12.96
N LYS A 42 6.58 -6.60 -12.59
CA LYS A 42 5.19 -6.54 -12.12
C LYS A 42 5.05 -5.63 -10.90
N LEU A 43 5.94 -5.78 -9.92
CA LEU A 43 5.92 -4.98 -8.70
C LEU A 43 6.17 -3.49 -8.99
N GLU A 44 7.17 -3.18 -9.81
CA GLU A 44 7.48 -1.82 -10.26
C GLU A 44 6.26 -1.17 -10.92
N ASN A 45 5.60 -1.86 -11.83
CA ASN A 45 4.44 -1.35 -12.54
C ASN A 45 3.25 -1.11 -11.61
N LYS A 46 2.96 -2.05 -10.70
CA LYS A 46 1.89 -1.90 -9.71
C LYS A 46 2.18 -0.76 -8.73
N ALA A 47 3.39 -0.67 -8.22
CA ALA A 47 3.79 0.40 -7.30
C ALA A 47 3.70 1.79 -7.94
N ARG A 48 4.12 1.93 -9.20
CA ARG A 48 3.98 3.19 -9.97
C ARG A 48 2.54 3.63 -10.12
N ILE A 49 1.65 2.70 -10.47
CA ILE A 49 0.22 2.98 -10.57
C ILE A 49 -0.33 3.41 -9.21
N PHE A 50 0.03 2.69 -8.16
CA PHE A 50 -0.43 2.99 -6.81
C PHE A 50 0.04 4.37 -6.34
N VAL A 51 1.33 4.71 -6.55
CA VAL A 51 1.84 6.06 -6.24
C VAL A 51 1.08 7.15 -6.99
N ALA A 52 0.78 6.92 -8.28
CA ALA A 52 0.12 7.92 -9.14
C ALA A 52 -1.38 8.11 -8.88
N GLU A 53 -2.06 7.08 -8.34
CA GLU A 53 -3.51 7.08 -8.16
C GLU A 53 -3.97 7.32 -6.71
N THR A 54 -3.05 7.23 -5.74
CA THR A 54 -3.34 7.42 -4.31
C THR A 54 -3.00 8.84 -3.89
N HIS A 55 -3.81 9.41 -3.01
CA HIS A 55 -3.47 10.66 -2.34
C HIS A 55 -2.49 10.38 -1.19
N TRP A 56 -1.41 11.15 -1.14
CA TRP A 56 -0.34 10.99 -0.14
C TRP A 56 -0.22 12.25 0.71
N GLU A 57 -0.20 12.09 2.01
CA GLU A 57 -0.06 13.19 2.95
C GLU A 57 0.98 12.86 4.02
N GLY A 58 1.95 13.77 4.20
CA GLY A 58 2.86 13.74 5.33
C GLY A 58 2.23 14.46 6.52
N CYS A 59 2.20 13.80 7.66
CA CYS A 59 1.62 14.30 8.90
C CYS A 59 2.70 14.50 9.97
N GLY A 60 2.37 15.28 11.02
CA GLY A 60 3.30 15.49 12.13
C GLY A 60 4.61 16.17 11.73
N GLY A 61 4.57 17.05 10.71
CA GLY A 61 5.75 17.77 10.21
C GLY A 61 6.61 16.96 9.22
N LEU A 62 6.17 15.74 8.82
CA LEU A 62 6.87 14.94 7.83
C LEU A 62 6.62 15.45 6.42
N GLU A 63 7.68 15.78 5.70
CA GLU A 63 7.62 16.04 4.27
C GLU A 63 7.84 14.75 3.49
N LEU A 64 6.80 14.29 2.77
CA LEU A 64 6.87 13.09 1.95
C LEU A 64 7.69 13.35 0.69
N ASN A 65 8.65 12.46 0.45
CA ASN A 65 9.41 12.40 -0.80
C ASN A 65 9.08 11.13 -1.60
N ASP A 66 9.59 11.06 -2.81
CA ASP A 66 9.33 9.94 -3.72
C ASP A 66 9.88 8.61 -3.20
N ARG A 67 11.00 8.62 -2.46
CA ARG A 67 11.55 7.43 -1.83
C ARG A 67 10.57 6.81 -0.83
N MET A 68 9.93 7.65 -0.02
CA MET A 68 8.92 7.18 0.96
C MET A 68 7.72 6.57 0.25
N ARG A 69 7.18 7.29 -0.74
CA ARG A 69 6.02 6.82 -1.51
C ARG A 69 6.28 5.50 -2.19
N ILE A 70 7.40 5.35 -2.92
CA ILE A 70 7.69 4.14 -3.67
C ILE A 70 7.98 2.94 -2.78
N LEU A 71 8.64 3.11 -1.63
CA LEU A 71 8.89 2.02 -0.69
C LEU A 71 7.59 1.52 -0.06
N ILE A 72 6.71 2.41 0.39
CA ILE A 72 5.41 2.03 0.95
C ILE A 72 4.56 1.35 -0.13
N ALA A 73 4.47 1.96 -1.33
CA ALA A 73 3.69 1.43 -2.43
C ALA A 73 4.16 0.04 -2.87
N ALA A 74 5.47 -0.19 -2.98
CA ALA A 74 6.02 -1.48 -3.36
C ALA A 74 5.76 -2.55 -2.29
N ASN A 75 5.91 -2.22 -1.00
CA ASN A 75 5.54 -3.16 0.08
C ASN A 75 4.05 -3.52 0.02
N ALA A 76 3.16 -2.54 -0.11
CA ALA A 76 1.72 -2.80 -0.24
C ALA A 76 1.41 -3.70 -1.45
N CYS A 77 2.04 -3.44 -2.60
CA CYS A 77 1.82 -4.16 -3.84
C CYS A 77 2.34 -5.62 -3.83
N LEU A 78 3.17 -6.02 -2.85
CA LEU A 78 3.51 -7.44 -2.65
C LEU A 78 2.26 -8.30 -2.39
N LEU A 79 1.28 -7.78 -1.66
CA LEU A 79 0.03 -8.50 -1.35
C LEU A 79 -0.79 -8.85 -2.60
N VAL A 80 -0.64 -8.08 -3.65
CA VAL A 80 -1.41 -8.22 -4.90
C VAL A 80 -0.52 -8.52 -6.10
N LEU A 81 0.72 -8.98 -5.87
CA LEU A 81 1.72 -9.17 -6.91
C LEU A 81 1.24 -10.09 -8.04
N GLU A 82 0.67 -11.22 -7.70
CA GLU A 82 0.17 -12.22 -8.64
C GLU A 82 -1.35 -12.10 -8.89
N ASN A 83 -1.99 -11.12 -8.27
CA ASN A 83 -3.41 -10.89 -8.43
C ASN A 83 -3.66 -9.69 -9.35
N ASP A 84 -4.52 -9.86 -10.37
CA ASP A 84 -4.99 -8.76 -11.22
C ASP A 84 -6.10 -7.94 -10.55
N ALA A 85 -6.38 -8.20 -9.26
CA ALA A 85 -7.34 -7.45 -8.48
C ALA A 85 -7.03 -5.96 -8.54
N THR A 86 -8.06 -5.18 -8.52
CA THR A 86 -8.03 -3.72 -8.49
C THR A 86 -7.16 -3.26 -7.33
N LEU A 87 -6.00 -2.70 -7.67
CA LEU A 87 -5.00 -2.21 -6.74
C LEU A 87 -5.64 -1.23 -5.76
N PHE A 88 -5.95 -1.71 -4.57
CA PHE A 88 -6.36 -0.86 -3.45
C PHE A 88 -7.34 0.28 -3.84
N GLU A 89 -8.31 0.01 -4.74
CA GLU A 89 -9.29 1.03 -5.16
C GLU A 89 -10.12 1.58 -4.00
N SER A 90 -10.17 0.85 -2.89
CA SER A 90 -10.76 1.26 -1.63
C SER A 90 -9.88 2.20 -0.80
N VAL A 91 -8.59 2.28 -1.09
CA VAL A 91 -7.66 3.16 -0.39
C VAL A 91 -7.67 4.53 -1.05
N SER A 92 -8.33 5.50 -0.40
CA SER A 92 -8.40 6.87 -0.90
C SER A 92 -7.12 7.64 -0.67
N SER A 93 -6.46 7.42 0.47
CA SER A 93 -5.27 8.16 0.88
C SER A 93 -4.38 7.35 1.82
N VAL A 94 -3.11 7.71 1.84
CA VAL A 94 -2.11 7.20 2.77
C VAL A 94 -1.52 8.38 3.55
N LEU A 95 -1.69 8.36 4.86
CA LEU A 95 -1.18 9.36 5.80
C LEU A 95 0.08 8.78 6.46
N VAL A 96 1.19 9.50 6.38
CA VAL A 96 2.47 9.03 6.91
C VAL A 96 2.99 10.00 7.96
N TYR A 97 3.24 9.47 9.14
CA TYR A 97 3.83 10.17 10.28
C TYR A 97 5.32 9.82 10.43
N PRO A 98 6.15 10.67 11.08
CA PRO A 98 7.60 10.40 11.20
C PRO A 98 7.92 9.15 12.01
N ALA A 99 7.27 8.95 13.14
CA ALA A 99 7.46 7.81 14.05
C ALA A 99 6.14 7.43 14.72
N GLY A 100 6.14 6.35 15.52
CA GLY A 100 4.95 5.76 16.13
C GLY A 100 3.93 6.80 16.61
N VAL A 101 2.69 6.67 16.11
CA VAL A 101 1.65 7.67 16.29
C VAL A 101 0.70 7.23 17.37
N VAL A 102 0.53 8.08 18.37
CA VAL A 102 -0.72 8.12 19.13
C VAL A 102 -1.68 8.94 18.30
N VAL A 103 -2.56 8.29 17.54
CA VAL A 103 -3.59 9.01 16.78
C VAL A 103 -4.57 9.59 17.78
N PRO A 104 -4.75 10.92 17.84
CA PRO A 104 -5.79 11.50 18.67
C PRO A 104 -7.16 10.96 18.24
N GLU A 105 -8.03 10.68 19.20
CA GLU A 105 -9.36 10.08 18.97
C GLU A 105 -10.27 10.86 17.99
N HIS A 106 -9.91 12.07 17.62
CA HIS A 106 -10.65 12.94 16.69
C HIS A 106 -10.53 12.54 15.20
N HIS A 107 -9.65 11.62 14.85
CA HIS A 107 -9.56 11.07 13.50
C HIS A 107 -10.25 9.71 13.39
N GLN A 108 -11.30 9.49 14.16
CA GLN A 108 -12.17 8.29 14.10
C GLN A 108 -13.04 8.25 12.83
N GLY A 109 -12.43 8.52 11.69
CA GLY A 109 -12.97 8.16 10.40
C GLY A 109 -12.21 6.95 9.88
N ASN A 110 -12.54 5.76 10.39
CA ASN A 110 -12.13 4.45 9.84
C ASN A 110 -10.65 4.25 9.43
N GLY A 111 -9.71 4.88 10.12
CA GLY A 111 -8.31 4.48 10.09
C GLY A 111 -8.14 3.33 11.10
N ILE A 112 -7.65 2.18 10.66
CA ILE A 112 -7.30 1.09 11.57
C ILE A 112 -6.10 1.55 12.37
N VAL A 113 -6.33 1.89 13.62
CA VAL A 113 -5.27 2.16 14.59
C VAL A 113 -4.89 0.82 15.20
N SER A 114 -3.65 0.40 14.99
CA SER A 114 -3.11 -0.76 15.69
C SER A 114 -3.17 -0.50 17.20
N GLY A 115 -4.14 -1.11 17.87
CA GLY A 115 -4.24 -1.07 19.33
C GLY A 115 -5.59 -0.75 19.97
N SER A 116 -6.67 -0.50 19.22
CA SER A 116 -7.99 -0.29 19.81
C SER A 116 -9.04 -1.24 19.23
N THR A 117 -9.88 -1.74 20.10
CA THR A 117 -11.00 -2.65 19.83
C THR A 117 -11.92 -2.10 18.72
N PRO A 118 -12.30 -2.90 17.72
CA PRO A 118 -13.23 -2.44 16.68
C PRO A 118 -14.61 -2.18 17.30
N ILE A 119 -15.15 -0.99 17.10
CA ILE A 119 -16.54 -0.72 17.42
C ILE A 119 -17.39 -1.40 16.34
N PRO A 120 -18.29 -2.34 16.69
CA PRO A 120 -19.14 -3.00 15.71
C PRO A 120 -20.14 -1.99 15.11
N GLY A 121 -20.12 -1.78 13.81
CA GLY A 121 -21.30 -1.25 13.19
C GLY A 121 -21.19 -0.14 12.16
N GLN A 122 -20.04 0.24 11.59
CA GLN A 122 -19.99 1.04 10.35
C GLN A 122 -18.56 1.13 9.79
N ALA A 123 -18.02 0.04 9.26
CA ALA A 123 -16.85 0.10 8.40
C ALA A 123 -17.24 0.76 7.07
N ARG A 124 -16.98 2.03 6.90
CA ARG A 124 -17.02 2.68 5.59
C ARG A 124 -15.76 2.32 4.83
N PHE A 125 -15.93 1.67 3.68
CA PHE A 125 -14.93 1.04 2.83
C PHE A 125 -13.89 1.98 2.17
N ASN A 126 -13.69 3.22 2.58
CA ASN A 126 -12.79 4.18 1.92
C ASN A 126 -12.05 5.08 2.92
N GLY A 127 -11.52 4.50 3.97
CA GLY A 127 -10.71 5.26 4.95
C GLY A 127 -9.25 5.44 4.52
N PRO A 128 -8.55 6.44 5.10
CA PRO A 128 -7.11 6.59 4.92
C PRO A 128 -6.36 5.45 5.60
N ILE A 129 -5.25 5.01 5.00
CA ILE A 129 -4.26 4.18 5.67
C ILE A 129 -3.30 5.09 6.43
N ILE A 130 -3.05 4.78 7.70
CA ILE A 130 -2.15 5.55 8.56
C ILE A 130 -0.90 4.72 8.84
N LEU A 131 0.26 5.27 8.53
CA LEU A 131 1.55 4.60 8.69
C LEU A 131 2.54 5.48 9.43
N SER A 132 3.48 4.83 10.12
CA SER A 132 4.71 5.43 10.63
C SER A 132 5.82 5.22 9.61
N TRP A 133 6.57 6.28 9.27
CA TRP A 133 7.71 6.14 8.36
C TRP A 133 8.83 5.28 8.96
N SER A 134 9.13 5.46 10.24
CA SER A 134 10.16 4.65 10.92
C SER A 134 9.86 3.16 10.86
N ASP A 135 8.58 2.76 11.06
CA ASP A 135 8.17 1.36 10.97
C ASP A 135 8.12 0.87 9.53
N SER A 136 7.72 1.74 8.59
CA SER A 136 7.65 1.40 7.17
C SER A 136 9.04 1.16 6.57
N ILE A 137 10.03 1.99 6.88
CA ILE A 137 11.41 1.77 6.41
C ILE A 137 12.03 0.54 7.06
N TYR A 138 11.80 0.32 8.35
CA TYR A 138 12.24 -0.89 9.04
C TYR A 138 11.65 -2.14 8.38
N ALA A 139 10.35 -2.16 8.13
CA ALA A 139 9.64 -3.25 7.46
C ALA A 139 10.17 -3.53 6.04
N SER A 140 10.60 -2.49 5.33
CA SER A 140 11.19 -2.63 4.00
C SER A 140 12.55 -3.33 4.04
N GLN A 141 13.33 -3.09 5.08
CA GLN A 141 14.71 -3.56 5.21
C GLN A 141 14.85 -4.93 5.87
N HIS A 142 13.80 -5.41 6.54
CA HIS A 142 13.86 -6.64 7.32
C HIS A 142 12.79 -7.64 6.88
N ILE A 143 13.19 -8.91 6.81
CA ILE A 143 12.25 -10.04 6.67
C ILE A 143 11.81 -10.42 8.08
N GLY A 144 10.52 -10.37 8.36
CA GLY A 144 10.03 -10.74 9.67
C GLY A 144 8.52 -10.67 9.79
N THR A 145 8.04 -11.03 10.98
CA THR A 145 6.62 -11.13 11.30
C THR A 145 5.91 -9.78 11.48
N ARG A 146 6.65 -8.68 11.53
CA ARG A 146 6.12 -7.33 11.74
C ARG A 146 6.39 -6.42 10.54
N ASN A 147 5.68 -6.66 9.45
CA ASN A 147 5.63 -5.68 8.37
C ASN A 147 4.34 -4.87 8.51
N VAL A 148 4.45 -3.68 9.10
CA VAL A 148 3.31 -2.79 9.35
C VAL A 148 2.60 -2.41 8.05
N VAL A 149 3.33 -2.19 6.97
CA VAL A 149 2.73 -1.85 5.67
C VAL A 149 1.86 -3.00 5.16
N LEU A 150 2.40 -4.22 5.14
CA LEU A 150 1.64 -5.40 4.73
C LEU A 150 0.42 -5.62 5.63
N HIS A 151 0.56 -5.38 6.94
CA HIS A 151 -0.53 -5.55 7.91
C HIS A 151 -1.70 -4.60 7.61
N GLU A 152 -1.44 -3.30 7.52
CA GLU A 152 -2.48 -2.29 7.29
C GLU A 152 -3.14 -2.46 5.91
N PHE A 153 -2.37 -2.77 4.87
CA PHE A 153 -2.93 -3.01 3.55
C PHE A 153 -3.66 -4.35 3.43
N ALA A 154 -3.25 -5.38 4.18
CA ALA A 154 -4.00 -6.63 4.26
C ALA A 154 -5.39 -6.41 4.86
N HIS A 155 -5.49 -5.61 5.93
CA HIS A 155 -6.78 -5.21 6.48
C HIS A 155 -7.65 -4.46 5.46
N ALA A 156 -7.07 -3.55 4.68
CA ALA A 156 -7.81 -2.84 3.63
C ALA A 156 -8.34 -3.79 2.55
N LEU A 157 -7.57 -4.82 2.18
CA LEU A 157 -8.02 -5.86 1.23
C LEU A 157 -9.11 -6.76 1.82
N ASP A 158 -9.00 -7.13 3.09
CA ASP A 158 -9.97 -7.98 3.78
C ASP A 158 -11.34 -7.29 3.89
N MET A 159 -11.34 -5.99 4.15
CA MET A 159 -12.58 -5.18 4.16
C MET A 159 -13.30 -5.13 2.81
N LEU A 160 -12.61 -5.30 1.68
CA LEU A 160 -13.24 -5.36 0.35
C LEU A 160 -14.15 -6.57 0.18
N ASN A 161 -13.94 -7.64 0.95
CA ASN A 161 -14.74 -8.85 0.90
C ASN A 161 -16.06 -8.76 1.70
N GLY A 162 -16.31 -7.67 2.41
CA GLY A 162 -17.51 -7.47 3.21
C GLY A 162 -17.56 -8.30 4.50
N THR A 163 -16.56 -9.14 4.74
CA THR A 163 -16.41 -9.94 5.97
C THR A 163 -14.96 -9.90 6.39
N VAL A 164 -14.69 -9.35 7.56
CA VAL A 164 -13.34 -9.33 8.15
C VAL A 164 -13.05 -10.75 8.67
N ASN A 165 -12.55 -11.63 7.80
CA ASN A 165 -12.26 -13.03 8.11
C ASN A 165 -10.79 -13.43 7.85
N GLY A 166 -9.93 -12.47 7.56
CA GLY A 166 -8.52 -12.71 7.27
C GLY A 166 -8.25 -13.39 5.93
N THR A 167 -9.25 -13.47 5.04
CA THR A 167 -9.11 -14.12 3.73
C THR A 167 -9.19 -13.07 2.63
N PRO A 168 -8.09 -12.73 1.94
CA PRO A 168 -8.14 -11.81 0.81
C PRO A 168 -8.99 -12.38 -0.34
N PRO A 169 -9.55 -11.51 -1.21
CA PRO A 169 -10.36 -11.93 -2.34
C PRO A 169 -9.57 -12.85 -3.27
N MET A 170 -9.91 -14.13 -3.24
CA MET A 170 -9.33 -15.10 -4.16
C MET A 170 -10.14 -15.13 -5.46
N ARG A 171 -9.45 -15.26 -6.60
CA ARG A 171 -10.07 -15.52 -7.90
C ARG A 171 -10.99 -16.73 -7.77
N LYS A 172 -12.29 -16.57 -8.06
CA LYS A 172 -13.17 -17.73 -8.23
C LYS A 172 -12.57 -18.56 -9.36
N GLY A 173 -12.09 -19.75 -9.03
CA GLY A 173 -11.61 -20.71 -10.02
C GLY A 173 -12.71 -20.96 -11.04
N LEU A 174 -12.34 -20.88 -12.32
CA LEU A 174 -13.14 -21.44 -13.41
C LEU A 174 -13.19 -22.95 -13.19
N HIS A 175 -14.38 -23.46 -12.86
CA HIS A 175 -14.69 -24.88 -13.03
C HIS A 175 -15.06 -25.12 -14.46
#